data_f7e5b64893116ab1b9c99f4f2b4c3b99
#
_entry.id   f7e5b64893116ab1b9c99f4f2b4c3b99
#
_cell.length_a   1.000
_cell.length_b   1.000
_cell.length_c   1.000
_cell.angle_alpha   90.00
_cell.angle_beta   90.00
_cell.angle_gamma   90.00
#
_symmetry.space_group_name_H-M   'P 1'
#
loop_
_entity.id
_entity.type
_entity.pdbx_description
1 polymer ?
#
loop_
_entity_poly.entity_id
_entity_poly.type
_entity_poly.pdbx_seq_one_letter_code
_entity_poly.pdbx_strand_id
1 'polypeptide(L)'
;MSATINSPAEGAKITVENGKLHVPDNPIIPYIEGDGIGADLWVAAHTVFNGAVKHSYEGAREIAWMEIPVGEKANEEFGEHLPQVSLDAIEEYKVSIKGPLTTPVGGGIRSLNVAMRQLLDLYACVRPVKYYKGTPSPVKEPEKLDIVIFRENTEDVYAGIEWAEGTPEAMKVIDFLTNEMGAKIRLDSGIGIKPISITGTHNLVRKAIKYAIDEGRDSITLVHKGNIMKYTEGAFREWGYELAATEFGDATISEDEVWERYNGEVPE
;
A
#
# COMPACT_ATOMS: atom_id res chain seq x y z
N MET A 1 22.40 21.33 11.66
CA MET A 1 22.77 21.46 10.23
C MET A 1 21.56 21.00 9.42
N SER A 2 21.21 21.69 8.33
CA SER A 2 20.11 21.21 7.48
C SER A 2 20.54 19.90 6.84
N ALA A 3 19.83 18.83 7.12
CA ALA A 3 20.04 17.53 6.48
C ALA A 3 19.79 17.70 4.97
N THR A 4 20.74 17.30 4.15
CA THR A 4 20.63 17.43 2.69
C THR A 4 20.91 16.08 2.06
N ILE A 5 19.97 15.58 1.27
CA ILE A 5 20.17 14.37 0.45
C ILE A 5 20.80 14.81 -0.87
N ASN A 6 21.90 14.19 -1.26
CA ASN A 6 22.60 14.51 -2.48
C ASN A 6 21.91 13.85 -3.68
N SER A 7 21.36 14.66 -4.58
CA SER A 7 20.88 14.15 -5.87
C SER A 7 22.08 13.79 -6.77
N PRO A 8 21.99 12.70 -7.55
CA PRO A 8 22.99 12.39 -8.57
C PRO A 8 23.22 13.55 -9.52
N ALA A 9 24.47 13.71 -9.98
CA ALA A 9 24.83 14.76 -10.93
C ALA A 9 24.21 14.50 -12.31
N GLU A 10 23.95 13.25 -12.64
CA GLU A 10 23.34 12.79 -13.89
C GLU A 10 21.97 12.18 -13.61
N GLY A 11 21.10 12.23 -14.63
CA GLY A 11 19.75 11.73 -14.54
C GLY A 11 18.69 12.83 -14.45
N ALA A 12 17.43 12.46 -14.59
CA ALA A 12 16.31 13.37 -14.53
C ALA A 12 15.17 12.78 -13.68
N LYS A 13 14.36 13.65 -13.10
CA LYS A 13 13.21 13.26 -12.28
C LYS A 13 12.11 12.65 -13.13
N ILE A 14 11.45 11.64 -12.60
CA ILE A 14 10.17 11.17 -13.11
C ILE A 14 9.12 12.24 -12.79
N THR A 15 8.33 12.64 -13.77
CA THR A 15 7.25 13.62 -13.61
C THR A 15 5.88 12.99 -13.82
N VAL A 16 4.83 13.68 -13.36
CA VAL A 16 3.43 13.30 -13.58
C VAL A 16 2.73 14.42 -14.31
N GLU A 17 2.21 14.15 -15.50
CA GLU A 17 1.42 15.08 -16.28
C GLU A 17 0.08 14.43 -16.66
N ASN A 18 -1.03 15.08 -16.35
CA ASN A 18 -2.38 14.57 -16.60
C ASN A 18 -2.61 13.14 -16.05
N GLY A 19 -2.05 12.84 -14.87
CA GLY A 19 -2.16 11.54 -14.21
C GLY A 19 -1.30 10.42 -14.82
N LYS A 20 -0.41 10.72 -15.78
CA LYS A 20 0.53 9.78 -16.39
C LYS A 20 1.96 10.06 -15.98
N LEU A 21 2.70 9.00 -15.72
CA LEU A 21 4.13 9.09 -15.46
C LEU A 21 4.89 9.34 -16.75
N HIS A 22 5.79 10.31 -16.72
CA HIS A 22 6.80 10.55 -17.76
C HIS A 22 8.15 10.13 -17.22
N VAL A 23 8.67 9.03 -17.75
CA VAL A 23 9.92 8.41 -17.31
C VAL A 23 11.01 8.76 -18.32
N PRO A 24 12.05 9.52 -17.95
CA PRO A 24 13.18 9.83 -18.81
C PRO A 24 14.03 8.59 -19.09
N ASP A 25 14.94 8.67 -20.06
CA ASP A 25 15.83 7.55 -20.39
C ASP A 25 16.86 7.25 -19.28
N ASN A 26 17.15 8.24 -18.45
CA ASN A 26 18.01 8.13 -17.28
C ASN A 26 17.27 8.65 -16.02
N PRO A 27 16.29 7.89 -15.49
CA PRO A 27 15.52 8.34 -14.34
C PRO A 27 16.33 8.28 -13.05
N ILE A 28 16.18 9.32 -12.21
CA ILE A 28 16.66 9.26 -10.83
C ILE A 28 15.61 8.47 -10.02
N ILE A 29 16.05 7.35 -9.45
CA ILE A 29 15.23 6.53 -8.57
C ILE A 29 15.82 6.52 -7.15
N PRO A 30 15.16 7.16 -6.19
CA PRO A 30 15.50 7.04 -4.79
C PRO A 30 15.41 5.61 -4.29
N TYR A 31 16.34 5.20 -3.41
CA TYR A 31 16.25 3.93 -2.72
C TYR A 31 16.55 4.06 -1.24
N ILE A 32 15.88 3.25 -0.46
CA ILE A 32 16.13 3.03 0.96
C ILE A 32 16.73 1.64 1.07
N GLU A 33 17.99 1.55 1.48
CA GLU A 33 18.68 0.27 1.66
C GLU A 33 17.97 -0.58 2.72
N GLY A 34 17.59 0.06 3.82
CA GLY A 34 16.87 -0.56 4.92
C GLY A 34 17.79 -1.10 6.00
N ASP A 35 17.20 -1.78 6.98
CA ASP A 35 17.88 -2.30 8.15
C ASP A 35 18.20 -3.80 8.01
N GLY A 36 19.09 -4.30 8.84
CA GLY A 36 19.43 -5.71 8.95
C GLY A 36 19.94 -6.29 7.63
N ILE A 37 19.18 -7.22 7.04
CA ILE A 37 19.53 -7.86 5.74
C ILE A 37 19.36 -6.92 4.53
N GLY A 38 18.93 -5.67 4.75
CA GLY A 38 18.64 -4.70 3.68
C GLY A 38 19.83 -4.44 2.78
N ALA A 39 21.01 -4.27 3.36
CA ALA A 39 22.26 -4.04 2.62
C ALA A 39 22.59 -5.20 1.67
N ASP A 40 22.48 -6.45 2.12
CA ASP A 40 22.74 -7.63 1.30
C ASP A 40 21.72 -7.75 0.17
N LEU A 41 20.45 -7.51 0.48
CA LEU A 41 19.38 -7.51 -0.52
C LEU A 41 19.57 -6.41 -1.56
N TRP A 42 20.01 -5.23 -1.13
CA TRP A 42 20.21 -4.10 -2.04
C TRP A 42 21.33 -4.37 -3.04
N VAL A 43 22.47 -4.92 -2.61
CA VAL A 43 23.58 -5.29 -3.51
C VAL A 43 23.10 -6.23 -4.62
N ALA A 44 22.35 -7.26 -4.26
CA ALA A 44 21.79 -8.20 -5.22
C ALA A 44 20.75 -7.53 -6.15
N ALA A 45 19.80 -6.78 -5.57
CA ALA A 45 18.74 -6.10 -6.31
C ALA A 45 19.30 -5.06 -7.29
N HIS A 46 20.25 -4.23 -6.86
CA HIS A 46 20.91 -3.23 -7.69
C HIS A 46 21.58 -3.88 -8.92
N THR A 47 22.28 -5.00 -8.73
CA THR A 47 22.89 -5.75 -9.83
C THR A 47 21.85 -6.25 -10.82
N VAL A 48 20.76 -6.81 -10.32
CA VAL A 48 19.66 -7.34 -11.17
C VAL A 48 18.96 -6.22 -11.93
N PHE A 49 18.61 -5.11 -11.27
CA PHE A 49 17.94 -3.98 -11.92
C PHE A 49 18.79 -3.38 -13.03
N ASN A 50 20.06 -3.09 -12.76
CA ASN A 50 20.95 -2.54 -13.78
C ASN A 50 21.16 -3.50 -14.95
N GLY A 51 21.32 -4.79 -14.66
CA GLY A 51 21.44 -5.84 -15.68
C GLY A 51 20.18 -5.95 -16.55
N ALA A 52 19.00 -5.92 -15.93
CA ALA A 52 17.72 -5.99 -16.63
C ALA A 52 17.48 -4.78 -17.53
N VAL A 53 17.70 -3.56 -17.00
CA VAL A 53 17.56 -2.31 -17.78
C VAL A 53 18.55 -2.31 -18.96
N LYS A 54 19.83 -2.61 -18.72
CA LYS A 54 20.83 -2.68 -19.78
C LYS A 54 20.48 -3.69 -20.87
N HIS A 55 19.95 -4.86 -20.48
CA HIS A 55 19.53 -5.89 -21.43
C HIS A 55 18.30 -5.48 -22.22
N SER A 56 17.26 -4.97 -21.54
CA SER A 56 15.98 -4.63 -22.17
C SER A 56 16.05 -3.44 -23.13
N TYR A 57 16.97 -2.52 -22.88
CA TYR A 57 17.13 -1.29 -23.65
C TYR A 57 18.45 -1.22 -24.40
N GLU A 58 19.19 -2.32 -24.50
CA GLU A 58 20.46 -2.42 -25.24
C GLU A 58 21.49 -1.36 -24.80
N GLY A 59 21.43 -0.91 -23.56
CA GLY A 59 22.28 0.13 -23.00
C GLY A 59 21.87 1.58 -23.33
N ALA A 60 20.73 1.79 -24.00
CA ALA A 60 20.19 3.13 -24.29
C ALA A 60 19.59 3.83 -23.07
N ARG A 61 19.33 3.08 -21.99
CA ARG A 61 18.77 3.59 -20.73
C ARG A 61 19.55 3.07 -19.54
N GLU A 62 19.56 3.87 -18.48
CA GLU A 62 20.16 3.49 -17.19
C GLU A 62 19.41 4.17 -16.05
N ILE A 63 19.57 3.65 -14.82
CA ILE A 63 18.97 4.24 -13.63
C ILE A 63 20.04 5.01 -12.86
N ALA A 64 19.78 6.28 -12.57
CA ALA A 64 20.57 7.06 -11.63
C ALA A 64 20.03 6.83 -10.21
N TRP A 65 20.77 6.09 -9.40
CA TRP A 65 20.37 5.72 -8.06
C TRP A 65 20.66 6.83 -7.05
N MET A 66 19.71 7.13 -6.18
CA MET A 66 19.83 8.14 -5.11
C MET A 66 19.48 7.51 -3.77
N GLU A 67 20.45 7.39 -2.88
CA GLU A 67 20.19 6.86 -1.54
C GLU A 67 19.40 7.84 -0.69
N ILE A 68 18.39 7.33 0.01
CA ILE A 68 17.60 8.06 1.01
C ILE A 68 17.77 7.37 2.36
N PRO A 69 18.30 8.04 3.37
CA PRO A 69 18.45 7.48 4.71
C PRO A 69 17.09 7.37 5.41
N VAL A 70 16.74 6.17 5.84
CA VAL A 70 15.59 5.83 6.69
C VAL A 70 15.97 4.64 7.56
N GLY A 71 15.46 4.55 8.77
CA GLY A 71 15.75 3.49 9.71
C GLY A 71 16.94 3.79 10.61
N GLU A 72 17.73 2.78 10.93
CA GLU A 72 18.88 2.92 11.82
C GLU A 72 19.92 3.89 11.28
N LYS A 73 20.21 3.82 9.99
CA LYS A 73 21.16 4.72 9.31
C LYS A 73 20.72 6.19 9.42
N ALA A 74 19.45 6.48 9.25
CA ALA A 74 18.93 7.83 9.42
C ALA A 74 19.02 8.30 10.87
N ASN A 75 18.78 7.42 11.82
CA ASN A 75 18.92 7.75 13.24
C ASN A 75 20.37 8.08 13.63
N GLU A 76 21.35 7.38 13.06
CA GLU A 76 22.77 7.68 13.27
C GLU A 76 23.17 9.03 12.64
N GLU A 77 22.67 9.36 11.45
CA GLU A 77 23.04 10.57 10.71
C GLU A 77 22.26 11.81 11.16
N PHE A 78 20.97 11.67 11.47
CA PHE A 78 20.05 12.79 11.70
C PHE A 78 19.42 12.79 13.10
N GLY A 79 19.59 11.72 13.89
CA GLY A 79 18.98 11.58 15.21
C GLY A 79 17.50 11.21 15.18
N GLU A 80 16.97 10.83 14.03
CA GLU A 80 15.59 10.38 13.83
C GLU A 80 15.50 9.28 12.76
N HIS A 81 14.63 8.28 12.96
CA HIS A 81 14.51 7.14 12.05
C HIS A 81 13.81 7.46 10.71
N LEU A 82 13.07 8.54 10.63
CA LEU A 82 12.32 8.94 9.44
C LEU A 82 12.39 10.47 9.28
N PRO A 83 13.51 10.99 8.76
CA PRO A 83 13.68 12.42 8.55
C PRO A 83 12.71 12.99 7.53
N GLN A 84 12.23 14.21 7.75
CA GLN A 84 11.32 14.87 6.81
C GLN A 84 11.95 15.01 5.42
N VAL A 85 13.24 15.29 5.33
CA VAL A 85 13.94 15.37 4.04
C VAL A 85 13.88 14.07 3.23
N SER A 86 13.78 12.92 3.89
CA SER A 86 13.62 11.62 3.22
C SER A 86 12.20 11.46 2.67
N LEU A 87 11.18 11.88 3.41
CA LEU A 87 9.80 11.90 2.93
C LEU A 87 9.63 12.86 1.75
N ASP A 88 10.18 14.06 1.85
CA ASP A 88 10.14 15.07 0.79
C ASP A 88 10.79 14.54 -0.50
N ALA A 89 11.92 13.83 -0.38
CA ALA A 89 12.58 13.22 -1.53
C ALA A 89 11.73 12.12 -2.17
N ILE A 90 11.08 11.25 -1.38
CA ILE A 90 10.19 10.21 -1.93
C ILE A 90 9.02 10.86 -2.67
N GLU A 91 8.42 11.89 -2.10
CA GLU A 91 7.31 12.61 -2.73
C GLU A 91 7.75 13.34 -4.01
N GLU A 92 8.91 14.00 -3.98
CA GLU A 92 9.45 14.76 -5.11
C GLU A 92 9.76 13.85 -6.32
N TYR A 93 10.41 12.71 -6.09
CA TYR A 93 10.85 11.82 -7.17
C TYR A 93 9.79 10.80 -7.64
N LYS A 94 8.64 10.71 -6.98
CA LYS A 94 7.45 9.92 -7.35
C LYS A 94 7.60 8.40 -7.28
N VAL A 95 8.74 7.85 -7.63
CA VAL A 95 9.01 6.41 -7.61
C VAL A 95 10.24 6.15 -6.76
N SER A 96 10.14 5.25 -5.80
CA SER A 96 11.26 4.85 -4.95
C SER A 96 11.24 3.36 -4.66
N ILE A 97 12.41 2.79 -4.36
CA ILE A 97 12.56 1.40 -3.91
C ILE A 97 12.91 1.39 -2.44
N LYS A 98 12.26 0.52 -1.68
CA LYS A 98 12.48 0.42 -0.24
C LYS A 98 12.87 -0.98 0.17
N GLY A 99 14.00 -1.10 0.86
CA GLY A 99 14.40 -2.29 1.60
C GLY A 99 13.61 -2.50 2.90
N PRO A 100 13.89 -3.57 3.66
CA PRO A 100 13.24 -3.84 4.93
C PRO A 100 13.58 -2.76 5.96
N LEU A 101 12.63 -2.43 6.83
CA LEU A 101 12.85 -1.52 7.96
C LEU A 101 12.47 -2.21 9.26
N THR A 102 13.35 -2.13 10.25
CA THR A 102 13.12 -2.61 11.60
C THR A 102 12.14 -1.68 12.32
N THR A 103 11.17 -2.26 13.01
CA THR A 103 10.36 -1.49 13.97
C THR A 103 11.05 -1.61 15.33
N PRO A 104 11.54 -0.52 15.93
CA PRO A 104 12.16 -0.57 17.23
C PRO A 104 11.25 -1.21 18.29
N VAL A 105 11.77 -2.17 19.05
CA VAL A 105 11.03 -2.84 20.10
C VAL A 105 11.10 -1.99 21.36
N GLY A 106 9.95 -1.47 21.82
CA GLY A 106 9.82 -0.67 23.04
C GLY A 106 9.64 0.82 22.79
N GLY A 107 8.94 1.49 23.70
CA GLY A 107 8.83 2.95 23.70
C GLY A 107 7.75 3.59 22.80
N GLY A 108 6.75 2.84 22.31
CA GLY A 108 5.60 3.42 21.60
C GLY A 108 5.89 3.94 20.20
N ILE A 109 7.04 3.59 19.60
CA ILE A 109 7.38 3.97 18.23
C ILE A 109 6.52 3.13 17.28
N ARG A 110 5.69 3.80 16.50
CA ARG A 110 4.91 3.16 15.42
C ARG A 110 5.85 2.61 14.35
N SER A 111 5.42 1.54 13.69
CA SER A 111 6.15 0.99 12.55
C SER A 111 6.48 2.07 11.52
N LEU A 112 7.75 2.24 11.17
CA LEU A 112 8.20 3.18 10.13
C LEU A 112 7.49 2.93 8.80
N ASN A 113 7.21 1.66 8.50
CA ASN A 113 6.44 1.29 7.30
C ASN A 113 5.02 1.85 7.33
N VAL A 114 4.35 1.81 8.48
CA VAL A 114 3.00 2.38 8.64
C VAL A 114 3.06 3.90 8.57
N ALA A 115 4.03 4.52 9.24
CA ALA A 115 4.22 5.97 9.20
C ALA A 115 4.41 6.48 7.77
N MET A 116 5.31 5.87 6.98
CA MET A 116 5.51 6.24 5.57
C MET A 116 4.24 6.11 4.73
N ARG A 117 3.46 5.04 4.92
CA ARG A 117 2.20 4.83 4.18
C ARG A 117 1.17 5.91 4.47
N GLN A 118 1.07 6.32 5.74
CA GLN A 118 0.15 7.37 6.17
C GLN A 118 0.61 8.75 5.72
N LEU A 119 1.88 9.11 5.95
CA LEU A 119 2.43 10.43 5.64
C LEU A 119 2.49 10.71 4.13
N LEU A 120 2.67 9.68 3.31
CA LEU A 120 2.72 9.78 1.85
C LEU A 120 1.38 9.40 1.17
N ASP A 121 0.32 9.19 1.95
CA ASP A 121 -1.01 8.74 1.46
C ASP A 121 -0.93 7.56 0.47
N LEU A 122 -0.14 6.54 0.81
CA LEU A 122 -0.01 5.32 0.00
C LEU A 122 -1.21 4.39 0.25
N TYR A 123 -2.38 4.80 -0.20
CA TYR A 123 -3.68 4.19 0.10
C TYR A 123 -3.85 2.75 -0.41
N ALA A 124 -3.12 2.33 -1.43
CA ALA A 124 -3.24 1.00 -2.01
C ALA A 124 -1.93 0.22 -1.98
N CYS A 125 -1.91 -0.94 -1.34
CA CYS A 125 -0.82 -1.90 -1.43
C CYS A 125 -1.16 -2.89 -2.55
N VAL A 126 -0.46 -2.83 -3.68
CA VAL A 126 -0.67 -3.69 -4.85
C VAL A 126 0.31 -4.84 -4.82
N ARG A 127 -0.20 -6.07 -4.78
CA ARG A 127 0.59 -7.31 -4.64
C ARG A 127 0.23 -8.31 -5.73
N PRO A 128 0.98 -8.36 -6.83
CA PRO A 128 0.87 -9.45 -7.80
C PRO A 128 1.33 -10.76 -7.17
N VAL A 129 0.51 -11.80 -7.30
CA VAL A 129 0.81 -13.15 -6.82
C VAL A 129 0.66 -14.10 -7.99
N LYS A 130 1.79 -14.54 -8.52
CA LYS A 130 1.87 -15.43 -9.67
C LYS A 130 2.84 -16.57 -9.39
N TYR A 131 2.51 -17.75 -9.91
CA TYR A 131 3.44 -18.87 -9.83
C TYR A 131 4.57 -18.74 -10.85
N TYR A 132 5.78 -19.04 -10.40
CA TYR A 132 6.96 -19.13 -11.25
C TYR A 132 7.42 -20.57 -11.32
N LYS A 133 7.52 -21.10 -12.54
CA LYS A 133 7.90 -22.50 -12.79
C LYS A 133 9.23 -22.84 -12.10
N GLY A 134 9.24 -23.94 -11.36
CA GLY A 134 10.41 -24.42 -10.63
C GLY A 134 10.48 -23.97 -9.16
N THR A 135 9.54 -23.14 -8.69
CA THR A 135 9.43 -22.81 -7.26
C THR A 135 8.52 -23.79 -6.54
N PRO A 136 8.82 -24.17 -5.26
CA PRO A 136 7.91 -24.97 -4.46
C PRO A 136 6.58 -24.26 -4.26
N SER A 137 5.46 -24.99 -4.31
CA SER A 137 4.13 -24.45 -4.05
C SER A 137 3.29 -25.44 -3.25
N PRO A 138 2.52 -24.97 -2.24
CA PRO A 138 1.58 -25.81 -1.50
C PRO A 138 0.27 -26.06 -2.28
N VAL A 139 0.05 -25.34 -3.39
CA VAL A 139 -1.16 -25.42 -4.21
C VAL A 139 -1.04 -26.59 -5.18
N LYS A 140 -2.14 -27.30 -5.45
CA LYS A 140 -2.16 -28.49 -6.33
C LYS A 140 -1.90 -28.14 -7.81
N GLU A 141 -2.43 -27.00 -8.26
CA GLU A 141 -2.32 -26.50 -9.65
C GLU A 141 -1.78 -25.07 -9.63
N PRO A 142 -0.49 -24.90 -9.25
CA PRO A 142 0.06 -23.55 -9.01
C PRO A 142 0.13 -22.71 -10.28
N GLU A 143 0.15 -23.29 -11.44
CA GLU A 143 0.14 -22.61 -12.74
C GLU A 143 -1.15 -21.83 -13.00
N LYS A 144 -2.24 -22.14 -12.30
CA LYS A 144 -3.50 -21.39 -12.35
C LYS A 144 -3.51 -20.16 -11.45
N LEU A 145 -2.49 -19.99 -10.61
CA LEU A 145 -2.40 -18.85 -9.69
C LEU A 145 -1.83 -17.63 -10.41
N ASP A 146 -2.69 -16.67 -10.71
CA ASP A 146 -2.33 -15.34 -11.21
C ASP A 146 -3.37 -14.34 -10.72
N ILE A 147 -3.16 -13.81 -9.52
CA ILE A 147 -4.03 -12.84 -8.88
C ILE A 147 -3.26 -11.58 -8.49
N VAL A 148 -3.94 -10.44 -8.45
CA VAL A 148 -3.37 -9.20 -7.92
C VAL A 148 -4.22 -8.72 -6.75
N ILE A 149 -3.61 -8.59 -5.58
CA ILE A 149 -4.30 -8.17 -4.36
C ILE A 149 -4.12 -6.67 -4.19
N PHE A 150 -5.24 -5.94 -4.20
CA PHE A 150 -5.32 -4.54 -3.80
C PHE A 150 -5.76 -4.48 -2.35
N ARG A 151 -4.87 -4.04 -1.46
CA ARG A 151 -5.13 -4.00 -0.03
C ARG A 151 -5.18 -2.57 0.47
N GLU A 152 -6.21 -2.27 1.28
CA GLU A 152 -6.27 -1.02 2.05
C GLU A 152 -5.04 -0.87 2.96
N ASN A 153 -4.55 0.34 3.08
CA ASN A 153 -3.26 0.60 3.67
C ASN A 153 -3.20 1.81 4.61
N THR A 154 -4.21 2.66 4.63
CA THR A 154 -4.25 3.91 5.39
C THR A 154 -5.37 3.98 6.43
N GLU A 155 -6.45 3.25 6.20
CA GLU A 155 -7.60 3.14 7.09
C GLU A 155 -7.67 1.76 7.76
N ASP A 156 -8.84 1.37 8.25
CA ASP A 156 -9.09 0.13 8.96
C ASP A 156 -8.21 0.02 10.21
N VAL A 157 -7.72 -1.14 10.54
CA VAL A 157 -6.80 -1.38 11.66
C VAL A 157 -5.46 -0.64 11.49
N TYR A 158 -5.11 -0.28 10.25
CA TYR A 158 -3.88 0.46 9.94
C TYR A 158 -3.93 1.95 10.28
N ALA A 159 -5.12 2.49 10.60
CA ALA A 159 -5.23 3.83 11.16
C ALA A 159 -4.47 3.96 12.49
N GLY A 160 -4.31 2.84 13.22
CA GLY A 160 -3.52 2.76 14.44
C GLY A 160 -4.07 3.67 15.55
N ILE A 161 -5.37 3.90 15.57
CA ILE A 161 -6.06 4.70 16.60
C ILE A 161 -6.42 3.76 17.74
N GLU A 162 -5.62 3.77 18.80
CA GLU A 162 -5.84 2.87 19.93
C GLU A 162 -5.34 3.45 21.26
N TRP A 163 -5.91 2.95 22.34
CA TRP A 163 -5.53 3.28 23.72
C TRP A 163 -5.39 2.01 24.54
N ALA A 164 -4.31 1.94 25.31
CA ALA A 164 -4.05 0.80 26.15
C ALA A 164 -5.04 0.69 27.31
N GLU A 165 -5.30 -0.54 27.72
CA GLU A 165 -6.08 -0.87 28.89
C GLU A 165 -5.57 -0.09 30.12
N GLY A 166 -6.47 0.34 31.00
CA GLY A 166 -6.15 1.05 32.25
C GLY A 166 -5.72 2.52 32.07
N THR A 167 -5.56 3.01 30.85
CA THR A 167 -5.22 4.43 30.63
C THR A 167 -6.43 5.35 30.81
N PRO A 168 -6.23 6.60 31.25
CA PRO A 168 -7.31 7.59 31.37
C PRO A 168 -8.05 7.82 30.05
N GLU A 169 -7.36 7.76 28.94
CA GLU A 169 -7.90 7.92 27.58
C GLU A 169 -8.82 6.75 27.22
N ALA A 170 -8.39 5.50 27.45
CA ALA A 170 -9.22 4.32 27.23
C ALA A 170 -10.49 4.37 28.10
N MET A 171 -10.36 4.77 29.37
CA MET A 171 -11.50 4.91 30.26
C MET A 171 -12.50 5.97 29.80
N LYS A 172 -12.03 7.12 29.26
CA LYS A 172 -12.91 8.14 28.66
C LYS A 172 -13.69 7.61 27.47
N VAL A 173 -13.03 6.85 26.60
CA VAL A 173 -13.69 6.26 25.42
C VAL A 173 -14.70 5.21 25.84
N ILE A 174 -14.37 4.34 26.79
CA ILE A 174 -15.28 3.33 27.34
C ILE A 174 -16.50 3.98 27.99
N ASP A 175 -16.29 5.02 28.81
CA ASP A 175 -17.35 5.76 29.48
C ASP A 175 -18.31 6.39 28.48
N PHE A 176 -17.78 7.10 27.47
CA PHE A 176 -18.56 7.70 26.40
C PHE A 176 -19.38 6.66 25.64
N LEU A 177 -18.74 5.59 25.18
CA LEU A 177 -19.41 4.55 24.40
C LEU A 177 -20.47 3.80 25.22
N THR A 178 -20.24 3.63 26.53
CA THR A 178 -21.19 2.93 27.42
C THR A 178 -22.37 3.82 27.80
N ASN A 179 -22.10 5.05 28.24
CA ASN A 179 -23.14 5.91 28.82
C ASN A 179 -23.90 6.72 27.76
N GLU A 180 -23.22 7.14 26.68
CA GLU A 180 -23.84 7.97 25.63
C GLU A 180 -24.31 7.12 24.44
N MET A 181 -23.59 6.03 24.10
CA MET A 181 -23.87 5.22 22.92
C MET A 181 -24.54 3.86 23.26
N GLY A 182 -24.67 3.51 24.56
CA GLY A 182 -25.28 2.26 24.99
C GLY A 182 -24.46 0.99 24.67
N ALA A 183 -23.19 1.11 24.38
CA ALA A 183 -22.33 -0.04 24.15
C ALA A 183 -22.03 -0.79 25.45
N LYS A 184 -21.79 -2.10 25.34
CA LYS A 184 -21.38 -2.93 26.49
C LYS A 184 -19.91 -3.30 26.32
N ILE A 185 -19.06 -2.60 27.03
CA ILE A 185 -17.60 -2.80 26.98
C ILE A 185 -17.12 -3.13 28.41
N ARG A 186 -16.21 -4.08 28.53
CA ARG A 186 -15.55 -4.40 29.80
C ARG A 186 -14.58 -3.28 30.16
N LEU A 187 -14.52 -2.91 31.44
CA LEU A 187 -13.67 -1.81 31.90
C LEU A 187 -12.17 -2.09 31.77
N ASP A 188 -11.80 -3.36 31.74
CA ASP A 188 -10.44 -3.87 31.56
C ASP A 188 -10.10 -4.13 30.06
N SER A 189 -10.64 -3.29 29.16
CA SER A 189 -10.39 -3.41 27.73
C SER A 189 -9.44 -2.33 27.23
N GLY A 190 -8.51 -2.70 26.36
CA GLY A 190 -7.91 -1.77 25.41
C GLY A 190 -8.93 -1.42 24.32
N ILE A 191 -8.89 -0.20 23.78
CA ILE A 191 -9.84 0.27 22.75
C ILE A 191 -9.09 0.63 21.48
N GLY A 192 -9.58 0.13 20.33
CA GLY A 192 -9.14 0.51 19.00
C GLY A 192 -10.29 1.02 18.13
N ILE A 193 -10.04 2.02 17.31
CA ILE A 193 -10.97 2.56 16.33
C ILE A 193 -10.62 2.05 14.94
N LYS A 194 -11.62 1.50 14.26
CA LYS A 194 -11.50 0.96 12.91
C LYS A 194 -12.34 1.79 11.94
N PRO A 195 -11.80 2.88 11.38
CA PRO A 195 -12.53 3.70 10.41
C PRO A 195 -12.46 3.08 9.01
N ILE A 196 -13.56 3.13 8.26
CA ILE A 196 -13.61 2.87 6.83
C ILE A 196 -14.44 3.99 6.22
N SER A 197 -13.90 4.71 5.24
CA SER A 197 -14.55 5.86 4.62
C SER A 197 -14.98 5.58 3.18
N ILE A 198 -15.93 6.36 2.69
CA ILE A 198 -16.32 6.38 1.26
C ILE A 198 -15.11 6.75 0.41
N THR A 199 -14.36 7.76 0.82
CA THR A 199 -13.18 8.25 0.08
C THR A 199 -12.11 7.17 -0.06
N GLY A 200 -11.71 6.53 1.04
CA GLY A 200 -10.71 5.44 1.04
C GLY A 200 -11.18 4.26 0.20
N THR A 201 -12.44 3.84 0.38
CA THR A 201 -13.06 2.78 -0.41
C THR A 201 -13.04 3.09 -1.89
N HIS A 202 -13.50 4.28 -2.30
CA HIS A 202 -13.53 4.69 -3.69
C HIS A 202 -12.14 4.75 -4.31
N ASN A 203 -11.13 5.25 -3.58
CA ASN A 203 -9.76 5.31 -4.07
C ASN A 203 -9.19 3.92 -4.34
N LEU A 204 -9.37 2.98 -3.40
CA LEU A 204 -8.90 1.61 -3.54
C LEU A 204 -9.60 0.87 -4.67
N VAL A 205 -10.94 0.88 -4.67
CA VAL A 205 -11.75 0.14 -5.64
C VAL A 205 -11.57 0.70 -7.05
N ARG A 206 -11.57 2.02 -7.23
CA ARG A 206 -11.31 2.67 -8.52
C ARG A 206 -9.95 2.27 -9.09
N LYS A 207 -8.92 2.23 -8.25
CA LYS A 207 -7.58 1.79 -8.66
C LYS A 207 -7.59 0.34 -9.12
N ALA A 208 -8.27 -0.54 -8.38
CA ALA A 208 -8.37 -1.96 -8.72
C ALA A 208 -9.13 -2.19 -10.03
N ILE A 209 -10.26 -1.49 -10.24
CA ILE A 209 -11.06 -1.59 -11.48
C ILE A 209 -10.25 -1.10 -12.68
N LYS A 210 -9.63 0.08 -12.59
CA LYS A 210 -8.78 0.59 -13.67
C LYS A 210 -7.67 -0.38 -14.03
N TYR A 211 -6.98 -0.92 -13.03
CA TYR A 211 -5.95 -1.92 -13.25
C TYR A 211 -6.49 -3.17 -13.95
N ALA A 212 -7.66 -3.67 -13.52
CA ALA A 212 -8.27 -4.85 -14.12
C ALA A 212 -8.63 -4.62 -15.60
N ILE A 213 -9.18 -3.46 -15.94
CA ILE A 213 -9.48 -3.08 -17.32
C ILE A 213 -8.20 -2.95 -18.15
N ASP A 214 -7.19 -2.24 -17.64
CA ASP A 214 -5.92 -1.99 -18.35
C ASP A 214 -5.15 -3.29 -18.61
N GLU A 215 -5.21 -4.26 -17.68
CA GLU A 215 -4.51 -5.56 -17.76
C GLU A 215 -5.39 -6.69 -18.32
N GLY A 216 -6.62 -6.40 -18.74
CA GLY A 216 -7.55 -7.40 -19.31
C GLY A 216 -7.89 -8.52 -18.32
N ARG A 217 -8.13 -8.20 -17.03
CA ARG A 217 -8.54 -9.16 -16.01
C ARG A 217 -10.04 -9.41 -16.06
N ASP A 218 -10.44 -10.66 -15.95
CA ASP A 218 -11.84 -11.08 -16.12
C ASP A 218 -12.74 -10.70 -14.95
N SER A 219 -12.19 -10.54 -13.74
CA SER A 219 -13.01 -10.32 -12.53
C SER A 219 -12.29 -9.57 -11.43
N ILE A 220 -13.10 -8.93 -10.56
CA ILE A 220 -12.67 -8.30 -9.32
C ILE A 220 -13.53 -8.84 -8.18
N THR A 221 -12.91 -9.24 -7.09
CA THR A 221 -13.60 -9.68 -5.88
C THR A 221 -13.38 -8.70 -4.74
N LEU A 222 -14.45 -8.14 -4.19
CA LEU A 222 -14.40 -7.33 -2.96
C LEU A 222 -14.39 -8.25 -1.75
N VAL A 223 -13.28 -8.27 -1.02
CA VAL A 223 -13.10 -9.12 0.17
C VAL A 223 -13.36 -8.32 1.43
N HIS A 224 -14.34 -8.73 2.23
CA HIS A 224 -14.77 -8.00 3.42
C HIS A 224 -15.41 -8.92 4.47
N LYS A 225 -15.60 -8.42 5.70
CA LYS A 225 -16.30 -9.13 6.80
C LYS A 225 -17.60 -8.41 7.21
N GLY A 226 -18.39 -7.99 6.24
CA GLY A 226 -19.59 -7.17 6.41
C GLY A 226 -20.78 -7.83 7.10
N ASN A 227 -20.77 -9.14 7.32
CA ASN A 227 -21.81 -9.83 8.08
C ASN A 227 -21.81 -9.48 9.58
N ILE A 228 -20.66 -9.04 10.12
CA ILE A 228 -20.51 -8.60 11.52
C ILE A 228 -20.43 -7.07 11.59
N MET A 229 -19.51 -6.47 10.87
CA MET A 229 -19.25 -5.02 10.86
C MET A 229 -19.98 -4.37 9.68
N LYS A 230 -21.29 -4.16 9.82
CA LYS A 230 -22.16 -3.74 8.71
C LYS A 230 -21.88 -2.34 8.20
N TYR A 231 -21.52 -1.41 9.09
CA TYR A 231 -21.36 0.01 8.78
C TYR A 231 -19.91 0.42 8.47
N THR A 232 -19.00 -0.53 8.47
CA THR A 232 -17.62 -0.38 8.02
C THR A 232 -17.37 -1.33 6.86
N GLU A 233 -17.09 -2.59 7.10
CA GLU A 233 -16.80 -3.56 6.03
C GLU A 233 -18.00 -3.88 5.12
N GLY A 234 -19.22 -3.91 5.68
CA GLY A 234 -20.45 -4.01 4.87
C GLY A 234 -20.61 -2.79 3.95
N ALA A 235 -20.40 -1.60 4.51
CA ALA A 235 -20.44 -0.36 3.76
C ALA A 235 -19.33 -0.29 2.69
N PHE A 236 -18.12 -0.80 2.96
CA PHE A 236 -17.06 -0.94 1.96
C PHE A 236 -17.55 -1.71 0.72
N ARG A 237 -18.26 -2.82 0.93
CA ARG A 237 -18.86 -3.57 -0.18
C ARG A 237 -19.86 -2.70 -0.95
N GLU A 238 -20.79 -2.08 -0.24
CA GLU A 238 -21.86 -1.29 -0.86
C GLU A 238 -21.30 -0.14 -1.68
N TRP A 239 -20.40 0.65 -1.10
CA TRP A 239 -19.73 1.75 -1.81
C TRP A 239 -18.85 1.28 -2.97
N GLY A 240 -18.25 0.11 -2.86
CA GLY A 240 -17.47 -0.49 -3.95
C GLY A 240 -18.34 -0.87 -5.15
N TYR A 241 -19.51 -1.48 -4.93
CA TYR A 241 -20.47 -1.79 -5.98
C TYR A 241 -21.11 -0.53 -6.58
N GLU A 242 -21.45 0.46 -5.74
CA GLU A 242 -21.98 1.76 -6.18
C GLU A 242 -20.97 2.46 -7.12
N LEU A 243 -19.71 2.49 -6.74
CA LEU A 243 -18.63 3.05 -7.57
C LEU A 243 -18.52 2.31 -8.90
N ALA A 244 -18.52 0.98 -8.89
CA ALA A 244 -18.45 0.17 -10.10
C ALA A 244 -19.60 0.49 -11.04
N ALA A 245 -20.83 0.56 -10.52
CA ALA A 245 -22.01 0.88 -11.31
C ALA A 245 -22.01 2.32 -11.84
N THR A 246 -21.54 3.29 -11.06
CA THR A 246 -21.62 4.72 -11.44
C THR A 246 -20.46 5.18 -12.32
N GLU A 247 -19.24 4.71 -12.08
CA GLU A 247 -18.06 5.14 -12.83
C GLU A 247 -17.63 4.16 -13.94
N PHE A 248 -18.01 2.89 -13.83
CA PHE A 248 -17.56 1.81 -14.72
C PHE A 248 -18.69 0.92 -15.23
N GLY A 249 -19.93 1.38 -15.18
CA GLY A 249 -21.09 0.60 -15.58
C GLY A 249 -21.07 0.10 -17.04
N ASP A 250 -20.33 0.78 -17.92
CA ASP A 250 -20.13 0.33 -19.31
C ASP A 250 -19.06 -0.77 -19.45
N ALA A 251 -18.24 -0.99 -18.41
CA ALA A 251 -17.11 -1.92 -18.44
C ALA A 251 -17.20 -3.01 -17.37
N THR A 252 -18.16 -2.94 -16.47
CA THR A 252 -18.35 -3.90 -15.38
C THR A 252 -19.80 -4.34 -15.25
N ILE A 253 -19.98 -5.57 -14.79
CA ILE A 253 -21.28 -6.14 -14.42
C ILE A 253 -21.15 -6.78 -13.03
N SER A 254 -22.15 -6.62 -12.18
CA SER A 254 -22.15 -7.26 -10.86
C SER A 254 -22.45 -8.76 -10.95
N GLU A 255 -22.00 -9.54 -9.97
CA GLU A 255 -22.32 -10.96 -9.90
C GLU A 255 -23.82 -11.22 -9.86
N ASP A 256 -24.58 -10.41 -9.14
CA ASP A 256 -26.04 -10.53 -9.07
C ASP A 256 -26.66 -10.31 -10.46
N GLU A 257 -26.21 -9.33 -11.23
CA GLU A 257 -26.68 -9.11 -12.60
C GLU A 257 -26.27 -10.23 -13.57
N VAL A 258 -25.10 -10.86 -13.39
CA VAL A 258 -24.69 -12.04 -14.16
C VAL A 258 -25.64 -13.20 -13.91
N TRP A 259 -26.03 -13.43 -12.65
CA TRP A 259 -27.02 -14.45 -12.31
C TRP A 259 -28.41 -14.14 -12.86
N GLU A 260 -28.88 -12.90 -12.76
CA GLU A 260 -30.19 -12.49 -13.24
C GLU A 260 -30.32 -12.54 -14.77
N ARG A 261 -29.29 -12.07 -15.47
CA ARG A 261 -29.34 -11.93 -16.94
C ARG A 261 -28.86 -13.14 -17.70
N TYR A 262 -27.87 -13.88 -17.15
CA TYR A 262 -27.15 -14.93 -17.85
C TYR A 262 -27.10 -16.25 -17.08
N ASN A 263 -27.88 -16.39 -15.99
CA ASN A 263 -27.93 -17.60 -15.16
C ASN A 263 -26.54 -18.07 -14.66
N GLY A 264 -25.68 -17.11 -14.34
CA GLY A 264 -24.33 -17.35 -13.79
C GLY A 264 -23.25 -17.57 -14.85
N GLU A 265 -23.57 -17.57 -16.12
CA GLU A 265 -22.58 -17.69 -17.21
C GLU A 265 -22.19 -16.31 -17.70
N VAL A 266 -20.90 -15.97 -17.59
CA VAL A 266 -20.38 -14.70 -18.12
C VAL A 266 -20.41 -14.78 -19.65
N PRO A 267 -21.07 -13.84 -20.36
CA PRO A 267 -21.08 -13.81 -21.81
C PRO A 267 -19.66 -13.58 -22.36
N GLU A 268 -19.37 -14.23 -23.53
CA GLU A 268 -18.11 -14.09 -24.25
C GLU A 268 -17.86 -12.65 -24.73
#